data_cd20fb3136513243158af8e2122008fa
#
_entry.id   cd20fb3136513243158af8e2122008fa
#
_cell.length_a   1.000
_cell.length_b   1.000
_cell.length_c   1.000
_cell.angle_alpha   90.00
_cell.angle_beta   90.00
_cell.angle_gamma   90.00
#
_symmetry.space_group_name_H-M   'P 1'
#
loop_
_entity.id
_entity.type
_entity.pdbx_description
1 polymer ?
#
loop_
_entity_poly.entity_id
_entity_poly.type
_entity_poly.pdbx_seq_one_letter_code
_entity_poly.pdbx_strand_id
1 'polypeptide(L)'
;MKRVITYGTYDYLHYGHIKLLERARALGDYLIVGVTSEDFDRKRGKINVQQSLTERIENIRKTGLADEIIVEEYVGQKIDDIKRYDVDIFAIGSDWEGTFDYLKEYCEVVYLPRTEGISSTQIRCQEKNILMGVISDDIDYFNKYKAEDRYVNGIEITAICTNKTIENKKSLIESG
;
A
#
# COMPACT_ATOMS: atom_id res chain seq x y z
N MET A 1 20.49 22.29 -3.93
CA MET A 1 19.07 21.84 -4.06
C MET A 1 19.02 20.40 -3.62
N LYS A 2 18.37 20.13 -2.49
CA LYS A 2 18.29 18.78 -1.90
C LYS A 2 17.19 17.99 -2.58
N ARG A 3 17.52 16.86 -3.23
CA ARG A 3 16.62 16.02 -4.00
C ARG A 3 16.17 14.82 -3.20
N VAL A 4 14.86 14.63 -3.13
CA VAL A 4 14.22 13.52 -2.43
C VAL A 4 13.50 12.62 -3.44
N ILE A 5 13.61 11.30 -3.29
CA ILE A 5 12.85 10.35 -4.08
C ILE A 5 12.02 9.43 -3.18
N THR A 6 10.80 9.13 -3.61
CA THR A 6 9.92 8.15 -2.96
C THR A 6 9.23 7.28 -4.00
N TYR A 7 8.83 6.07 -3.61
CA TYR A 7 8.19 5.12 -4.51
C TYR A 7 6.92 4.54 -3.91
N GLY A 8 5.96 4.24 -4.77
CA GLY A 8 4.73 3.57 -4.36
C GLY A 8 3.85 3.18 -5.54
N THR A 9 2.84 2.36 -5.28
CA THR A 9 1.80 2.05 -6.26
C THR A 9 0.81 3.19 -6.38
N TYR A 10 0.46 3.83 -5.27
CA TYR A 10 -0.48 4.97 -5.17
C TYR A 10 -1.88 4.66 -5.73
N ASP A 11 -2.32 3.40 -5.59
CA ASP A 11 -3.67 2.99 -5.97
C ASP A 11 -4.70 3.64 -5.05
N TYR A 12 -5.77 4.22 -5.62
CA TYR A 12 -6.74 5.02 -4.86
C TYR A 12 -6.05 6.06 -3.96
N LEU A 13 -5.36 7.03 -4.57
CA LEU A 13 -4.62 8.05 -3.83
C LEU A 13 -5.45 8.58 -2.64
N HIS A 14 -5.04 8.23 -1.44
CA HIS A 14 -5.77 8.54 -0.21
C HIS A 14 -4.93 9.41 0.74
N TYR A 15 -5.56 9.88 1.81
CA TYR A 15 -4.94 10.75 2.81
C TYR A 15 -3.59 10.25 3.32
N GLY A 16 -3.42 8.93 3.54
CA GLY A 16 -2.14 8.33 3.95
C GLY A 16 -1.02 8.53 2.92
N HIS A 17 -1.34 8.39 1.61
CA HIS A 17 -0.39 8.67 0.54
C HIS A 17 -0.02 10.16 0.49
N ILE A 18 -1.02 11.05 0.63
CA ILE A 18 -0.78 12.50 0.63
C ILE A 18 0.14 12.87 1.78
N LYS A 19 -0.10 12.35 2.99
CA LYS A 19 0.78 12.59 4.14
C LYS A 19 2.20 12.05 3.96
N LEU A 20 2.36 10.93 3.29
CA LEU A 20 3.68 10.42 2.91
C LEU A 20 4.40 11.40 1.99
N LEU A 21 3.71 11.87 0.93
CA LEU A 21 4.27 12.82 -0.04
C LEU A 21 4.60 14.16 0.62
N GLU A 22 3.74 14.70 1.48
CA GLU A 22 3.99 15.93 2.25
C GLU A 22 5.25 15.81 3.11
N ARG A 23 5.39 14.68 3.84
CA ARG A 23 6.56 14.41 4.69
C ARG A 23 7.83 14.22 3.86
N ALA A 24 7.76 13.52 2.73
CA ALA A 24 8.87 13.37 1.81
C ALA A 24 9.30 14.74 1.23
N ARG A 25 8.32 15.55 0.80
CA ARG A 25 8.58 16.92 0.29
C ARG A 25 9.29 17.81 1.31
N ALA A 26 8.93 17.67 2.58
CA ALA A 26 9.54 18.47 3.66
C ALA A 26 11.00 18.13 3.94
N LEU A 27 11.54 17.03 3.41
CA LEU A 27 12.95 16.63 3.57
C LEU A 27 13.90 17.35 2.61
N GLY A 28 13.39 17.99 1.55
CA GLY A 28 14.25 18.64 0.55
C GLY A 28 13.53 19.66 -0.32
N ASP A 29 14.26 20.12 -1.33
CA ASP A 29 13.80 21.19 -2.23
C ASP A 29 13.10 20.66 -3.48
N TYR A 30 13.33 19.40 -3.85
CA TYR A 30 12.82 18.76 -5.07
C TYR A 30 12.38 17.34 -4.78
N LEU A 31 11.12 17.03 -5.05
CA LEU A 31 10.54 15.69 -4.80
C LEU A 31 10.28 14.96 -6.12
N ILE A 32 10.94 13.81 -6.27
CA ILE A 32 10.71 12.83 -7.34
C ILE A 32 9.80 11.73 -6.79
N VAL A 33 8.73 11.42 -7.51
CA VAL A 33 7.80 10.35 -7.13
C VAL A 33 7.81 9.25 -8.17
N GLY A 34 8.30 8.07 -7.79
CA GLY A 34 8.26 6.86 -8.60
C GLY A 34 6.95 6.12 -8.43
N VAL A 35 6.19 5.97 -9.52
CA VAL A 35 4.94 5.20 -9.55
C VAL A 35 5.20 3.83 -10.15
N THR A 36 4.91 2.77 -9.41
CA THR A 36 5.16 1.40 -9.87
C THR A 36 4.25 1.05 -11.05
N SER A 37 4.83 0.50 -12.13
CA SER A 37 4.07 0.03 -13.29
C SER A 37 3.19 -1.18 -12.94
N GLU A 38 2.14 -1.40 -13.72
CA GLU A 38 1.22 -2.53 -13.51
C GLU A 38 1.93 -3.88 -13.66
N ASP A 39 2.80 -4.00 -14.64
CA ASP A 39 3.56 -5.24 -14.87
C ASP A 39 4.56 -5.51 -13.75
N PHE A 40 5.18 -4.48 -13.22
CA PHE A 40 6.11 -4.64 -12.10
C PHE A 40 5.38 -4.95 -10.80
N ASP A 41 4.23 -4.33 -10.53
CA ASP A 41 3.36 -4.67 -9.40
C ASP A 41 2.91 -6.15 -9.47
N ARG A 42 2.48 -6.64 -10.64
CA ARG A 42 2.12 -8.07 -10.83
C ARG A 42 3.29 -9.01 -10.56
N LYS A 43 4.49 -8.70 -11.07
CA LYS A 43 5.70 -9.50 -10.83
C LYS A 43 6.06 -9.61 -9.35
N ARG A 44 5.74 -8.58 -8.56
CA ARG A 44 5.92 -8.56 -7.10
C ARG A 44 4.76 -9.19 -6.33
N GLY A 45 3.78 -9.77 -7.02
CA GLY A 45 2.60 -10.40 -6.42
C GLY A 45 1.47 -9.44 -6.04
N LYS A 46 1.54 -8.18 -6.44
CA LYS A 46 0.51 -7.18 -6.18
C LYS A 46 -0.51 -7.15 -7.33
N ILE A 47 -1.50 -8.01 -7.23
CA ILE A 47 -2.49 -8.25 -8.31
C ILE A 47 -3.79 -7.45 -8.18
N ASN A 48 -3.96 -6.68 -7.12
CA ASN A 48 -5.24 -6.01 -6.77
C ASN A 48 -5.26 -4.52 -7.09
N VAL A 49 -4.29 -4.02 -7.85
CA VAL A 49 -4.28 -2.62 -8.28
C VAL A 49 -5.46 -2.38 -9.20
N GLN A 50 -6.28 -1.37 -8.91
CA GLN A 50 -7.53 -1.10 -9.62
C GLN A 50 -7.39 0.03 -10.64
N GLN A 51 -6.64 1.06 -10.30
CA GLN A 51 -6.45 2.21 -11.17
C GLN A 51 -5.29 1.95 -12.13
N SER A 52 -5.45 2.37 -13.37
CA SER A 52 -4.38 2.35 -14.37
C SER A 52 -3.18 3.20 -13.93
N LEU A 53 -2.00 2.91 -14.47
CA LEU A 53 -0.79 3.70 -14.22
C LEU A 53 -1.02 5.19 -14.53
N THR A 54 -1.71 5.47 -15.64
CA THR A 54 -2.02 6.85 -16.08
C THR A 54 -2.89 7.58 -15.04
N GLU A 55 -3.93 6.93 -14.53
CA GLU A 55 -4.80 7.52 -13.49
C GLU A 55 -4.03 7.80 -12.21
N ARG A 56 -3.16 6.86 -11.79
CA ARG A 56 -2.35 7.00 -10.57
C ARG A 56 -1.34 8.15 -10.70
N ILE A 57 -0.69 8.28 -11.85
CA ILE A 57 0.21 9.40 -12.16
C ILE A 57 -0.55 10.72 -12.13
N GLU A 58 -1.72 10.79 -12.77
CA GLU A 58 -2.53 12.01 -12.80
C GLU A 58 -3.04 12.42 -11.42
N ASN A 59 -3.41 11.46 -10.58
CA ASN A 59 -3.80 11.73 -9.19
C ASN A 59 -2.65 12.34 -8.38
N ILE A 60 -1.42 11.83 -8.55
CA ILE A 60 -0.24 12.43 -7.90
C ILE A 60 0.03 13.83 -8.44
N ARG A 61 -0.04 14.03 -9.77
CA ARG A 61 0.17 15.34 -10.40
C ARG A 61 -0.80 16.39 -9.84
N LYS A 62 -2.06 16.04 -9.64
CA LYS A 62 -3.09 16.92 -9.06
C LYS A 62 -2.80 17.36 -7.64
N THR A 63 -1.98 16.63 -6.87
CA THR A 63 -1.59 17.06 -5.52
C THR A 63 -0.67 18.28 -5.52
N GLY A 64 0.07 18.50 -6.61
CA GLY A 64 1.08 19.55 -6.70
C GLY A 64 2.31 19.32 -5.79
N LEU A 65 2.43 18.13 -5.17
CA LEU A 65 3.52 17.83 -4.23
C LEU A 65 4.79 17.33 -4.93
N ALA A 66 4.64 16.65 -6.07
CA ALA A 66 5.76 16.12 -6.86
C ALA A 66 6.27 17.15 -7.87
N ASP A 67 7.59 17.38 -7.91
CA ASP A 67 8.24 18.17 -8.94
C ASP A 67 8.47 17.32 -10.20
N GLU A 68 8.76 16.03 -10.02
CA GLU A 68 8.93 15.07 -11.09
C GLU A 68 8.23 13.75 -10.76
N ILE A 69 7.64 13.10 -11.78
CA ILE A 69 7.00 11.79 -11.64
C ILE A 69 7.65 10.85 -12.63
N ILE A 70 8.15 9.72 -12.14
CA ILE A 70 8.79 8.66 -12.93
C ILE A 70 8.04 7.34 -12.78
N VAL A 71 8.30 6.39 -13.66
CA VAL A 71 7.70 5.05 -13.59
C VAL A 71 8.73 4.04 -13.11
N GLU A 72 8.35 3.21 -12.14
CA GLU A 72 9.17 2.09 -11.67
C GLU A 72 8.78 0.81 -12.42
N GLU A 73 9.72 0.20 -13.14
CA GLU A 73 9.46 -0.92 -14.05
C GLU A 73 10.26 -2.19 -13.76
N TYR A 74 11.38 -2.08 -12.99
CA TYR A 74 12.27 -3.23 -12.76
C TYR A 74 12.97 -3.22 -11.41
N VAL A 75 13.43 -4.42 -11.01
CA VAL A 75 14.21 -4.60 -9.79
C VAL A 75 15.60 -3.93 -9.94
N GLY A 76 15.99 -3.13 -8.96
CA GLY A 76 17.27 -2.39 -9.00
C GLY A 76 17.15 -0.96 -9.52
N GLN A 77 16.04 -0.59 -10.16
CA GLN A 77 15.83 0.76 -10.70
C GLN A 77 16.07 1.86 -9.66
N LYS A 78 15.77 1.61 -8.39
CA LYS A 78 16.01 2.62 -7.33
C LYS A 78 17.46 3.07 -7.27
N ILE A 79 18.43 2.18 -7.47
CA ILE A 79 19.85 2.52 -7.51
C ILE A 79 20.18 3.34 -8.75
N ASP A 80 19.62 2.94 -9.90
CA ASP A 80 19.83 3.64 -11.16
C ASP A 80 19.25 5.06 -11.11
N ASP A 81 18.05 5.21 -10.56
CA ASP A 81 17.38 6.49 -10.41
C ASP A 81 18.08 7.39 -9.38
N ILE A 82 18.55 6.85 -8.25
CA ILE A 82 19.34 7.60 -7.27
C ILE A 82 20.57 8.22 -7.95
N LYS A 83 21.28 7.44 -8.75
CA LYS A 83 22.47 7.91 -9.49
C LYS A 83 22.12 8.88 -10.61
N ARG A 84 21.05 8.59 -11.38
CA ARG A 84 20.62 9.38 -12.53
C ARG A 84 20.15 10.77 -12.14
N TYR A 85 19.42 10.87 -11.03
CA TYR A 85 18.82 12.11 -10.57
C TYR A 85 19.64 12.81 -9.48
N ASP A 86 20.81 12.25 -9.11
CA ASP A 86 21.67 12.79 -8.05
C ASP A 86 20.86 13.00 -6.76
N VAL A 87 20.24 11.91 -6.28
CA VAL A 87 19.30 11.93 -5.15
C VAL A 87 20.05 11.97 -3.83
N ASP A 88 19.71 12.90 -2.96
CA ASP A 88 20.27 13.02 -1.61
C ASP A 88 19.55 12.12 -0.61
N ILE A 89 18.21 11.99 -0.74
CA ILE A 89 17.38 11.25 0.21
C ILE A 89 16.41 10.31 -0.51
N PHE A 90 16.44 9.03 -0.12
CA PHE A 90 15.39 8.06 -0.40
C PHE A 90 14.43 8.01 0.78
N ALA A 91 13.18 8.43 0.59
CA ALA A 91 12.15 8.45 1.63
C ALA A 91 11.06 7.40 1.34
N ILE A 92 10.69 6.59 2.33
CA ILE A 92 9.67 5.54 2.20
C ILE A 92 8.91 5.37 3.52
N GLY A 93 7.73 4.75 3.48
CA GLY A 93 6.96 4.47 4.70
C GLY A 93 7.67 3.50 5.65
N SER A 94 7.46 3.66 6.96
CA SER A 94 8.06 2.83 8.01
C SER A 94 7.66 1.34 7.94
N ASP A 95 6.59 1.00 7.20
CA ASP A 95 6.24 -0.40 6.93
C ASP A 95 7.36 -1.17 6.21
N TRP A 96 8.32 -0.46 5.61
CA TRP A 96 9.48 -0.97 4.88
C TRP A 96 10.78 -0.83 5.65
N GLU A 97 10.74 -0.56 6.94
CA GLU A 97 11.94 -0.34 7.75
C GLU A 97 12.93 -1.50 7.61
N GLY A 98 14.20 -1.16 7.34
CA GLY A 98 15.29 -2.11 7.07
C GLY A 98 15.33 -2.67 5.65
N THR A 99 14.22 -2.72 4.92
CA THR A 99 14.15 -3.34 3.59
C THR A 99 15.03 -2.64 2.55
N PHE A 100 15.17 -1.32 2.67
CA PHE A 100 15.92 -0.49 1.73
C PHE A 100 17.26 0.00 2.28
N ASP A 101 17.77 -0.59 3.36
CA ASP A 101 19.04 -0.20 3.98
C ASP A 101 20.24 -0.34 3.04
N TYR A 102 20.15 -1.20 2.04
CA TYR A 102 21.18 -1.33 1.00
C TYR A 102 21.35 -0.05 0.16
N LEU A 103 20.38 0.86 0.15
CA LEU A 103 20.47 2.14 -0.53
C LEU A 103 21.31 3.18 0.24
N LYS A 104 21.63 2.92 1.51
CA LYS A 104 22.48 3.79 2.34
C LYS A 104 23.90 3.96 1.78
N GLU A 105 24.33 3.06 0.89
CA GLU A 105 25.58 3.21 0.15
C GLU A 105 25.55 4.33 -0.89
N TYR A 106 24.33 4.78 -1.29
CA TYR A 106 24.14 5.73 -2.39
C TYR A 106 23.53 7.05 -1.95
N CYS A 107 22.67 7.05 -0.92
CA CYS A 107 21.99 8.24 -0.40
C CYS A 107 21.53 8.04 1.04
N GLU A 108 21.03 9.09 1.67
CA GLU A 108 20.36 9.00 2.97
C GLU A 108 19.04 8.22 2.81
N VAL A 109 18.75 7.24 3.69
CA VAL A 109 17.48 6.49 3.70
C VAL A 109 16.66 6.92 4.91
N VAL A 110 15.46 7.44 4.67
CA VAL A 110 14.53 7.93 5.70
C VAL A 110 13.24 7.12 5.68
N TYR A 111 12.91 6.49 6.80
CA TYR A 111 11.65 5.79 7.01
C TYR A 111 10.63 6.73 7.66
N LEU A 112 9.59 7.06 6.91
CA LEU A 112 8.56 8.00 7.33
C LEU A 112 7.47 7.30 8.14
N PRO A 113 6.99 7.88 9.26
CA PRO A 113 5.97 7.26 10.08
C PRO A 113 4.68 7.02 9.30
N ARG A 114 4.03 5.89 9.57
CA ARG A 114 2.74 5.55 8.97
C ARG A 114 1.64 6.52 9.43
N THR A 115 0.73 6.84 8.53
CA THR A 115 -0.52 7.52 8.87
C THR A 115 -1.57 6.47 9.19
N GLU A 116 -2.08 6.47 10.43
CA GLU A 116 -3.08 5.51 10.90
C GLU A 116 -4.47 5.75 10.29
N GLY A 117 -5.30 4.73 10.30
CA GLY A 117 -6.74 4.82 10.01
C GLY A 117 -7.12 4.77 8.53
N ILE A 118 -6.17 4.62 7.58
CA ILE A 118 -6.51 4.51 6.16
C ILE A 118 -5.50 3.65 5.39
N SER A 119 -6.02 2.83 4.48
CA SER A 119 -5.21 2.06 3.52
C SER A 119 -5.95 1.86 2.20
N SER A 120 -5.22 1.66 1.10
CA SER A 120 -5.82 1.31 -0.21
C SER A 120 -6.65 0.03 -0.14
N THR A 121 -6.31 -0.90 0.75
CA THR A 121 -7.08 -2.13 0.99
C THR A 121 -8.45 -1.82 1.55
N GLN A 122 -8.56 -0.93 2.56
CA GLN A 122 -9.85 -0.52 3.11
C GLN A 122 -10.73 0.16 2.06
N ILE A 123 -10.17 1.03 1.23
CA ILE A 123 -10.92 1.70 0.16
C ILE A 123 -11.42 0.68 -0.86
N ARG A 124 -10.58 -0.25 -1.32
CA ARG A 124 -10.98 -1.32 -2.24
C ARG A 124 -12.10 -2.19 -1.70
N CYS A 125 -12.06 -2.50 -0.40
CA CYS A 125 -13.12 -3.27 0.26
C CYS A 125 -14.45 -2.53 0.26
N GLN A 126 -14.43 -1.22 0.52
CA GLN A 126 -15.64 -0.38 0.51
C GLN A 126 -16.27 -0.25 -0.89
N GLU A 127 -15.44 -0.19 -1.94
CA GLU A 127 -15.95 -0.05 -3.31
C GLU A 127 -16.44 -1.36 -3.93
N LYS A 128 -15.86 -2.50 -3.59
CA LYS A 128 -16.18 -3.77 -4.26
C LYS A 128 -17.23 -4.61 -3.58
N ASN A 129 -17.54 -4.41 -2.29
CA ASN A 129 -18.53 -5.19 -1.53
C ASN A 129 -18.60 -6.68 -1.92
N ILE A 130 -17.44 -7.35 -2.07
CA ILE A 130 -17.42 -8.78 -2.35
C ILE A 130 -17.73 -9.50 -1.05
N LEU A 131 -18.97 -9.97 -0.95
CA LEU A 131 -19.43 -10.77 0.16
C LEU A 131 -19.02 -12.23 -0.08
N MET A 132 -18.23 -12.81 0.81
CA MET A 132 -17.82 -14.21 0.72
C MET A 132 -18.37 -15.00 1.90
N GLY A 133 -19.07 -16.10 1.61
CA GLY A 133 -19.41 -17.11 2.60
C GLY A 133 -18.27 -18.12 2.76
N VAL A 134 -17.91 -18.44 3.99
CA VAL A 134 -16.94 -19.49 4.30
C VAL A 134 -17.66 -20.69 4.89
N ILE A 135 -17.42 -21.89 4.34
CA ILE A 135 -17.89 -23.16 4.90
C ILE A 135 -16.69 -23.81 5.58
N SER A 136 -16.78 -24.02 6.89
CA SER A 136 -15.71 -24.65 7.66
C SER A 136 -16.29 -25.43 8.84
N ASP A 137 -15.75 -26.60 9.10
CA ASP A 137 -16.04 -27.41 10.29
C ASP A 137 -15.17 -26.97 11.49
N ASP A 138 -14.20 -26.11 11.29
CA ASP A 138 -13.27 -25.62 12.31
C ASP A 138 -13.51 -24.14 12.59
N ILE A 139 -14.17 -23.87 13.71
CA ILE A 139 -14.48 -22.52 14.16
C ILE A 139 -13.23 -21.78 14.69
N ASP A 140 -12.23 -22.53 15.19
CA ASP A 140 -10.99 -21.95 15.70
C ASP A 140 -10.10 -21.46 14.53
N TYR A 141 -10.12 -22.18 13.42
CA TYR A 141 -9.48 -21.75 12.18
C TYR A 141 -10.05 -20.39 11.70
N PHE A 142 -11.36 -20.24 11.78
CA PHE A 142 -12.04 -19.01 11.42
C PHE A 142 -11.71 -17.85 12.38
N ASN A 143 -11.73 -18.10 13.69
CA ASN A 143 -11.42 -17.09 14.69
C ASN A 143 -9.99 -16.53 14.52
N LYS A 144 -9.06 -17.35 14.06
CA LYS A 144 -7.70 -16.92 13.72
C LYS A 144 -7.69 -15.91 12.56
N TYR A 145 -8.46 -16.15 11.50
CA TYR A 145 -8.61 -15.21 10.38
C TYR A 145 -9.39 -13.94 10.76
N LYS A 146 -10.35 -14.05 11.67
CA LYS A 146 -11.14 -12.92 12.14
C LYS A 146 -10.34 -11.96 13.02
N ALA A 147 -9.34 -12.46 13.76
CA ALA A 147 -8.52 -11.65 14.64
C ALA A 147 -7.45 -10.84 13.90
N GLU A 148 -6.96 -11.33 12.75
CA GLU A 148 -5.81 -10.74 12.08
C GLU A 148 -6.18 -9.81 10.89
N ASP A 149 -7.24 -10.08 10.12
CA ASP A 149 -7.69 -9.16 9.06
C ASP A 149 -9.07 -9.55 8.50
N ARG A 150 -10.09 -8.75 8.74
CA ARG A 150 -11.43 -8.91 8.13
C ARG A 150 -11.42 -8.86 6.61
N TYR A 151 -10.32 -8.41 6.02
CA TYR A 151 -10.23 -8.06 4.61
C TYR A 151 -9.03 -8.72 3.97
N VAL A 152 -9.22 -9.90 3.41
CA VAL A 152 -8.21 -10.51 2.54
C VAL A 152 -8.47 -10.03 1.11
N ASN A 153 -7.57 -9.18 0.59
CA ASN A 153 -7.60 -8.74 -0.81
C ASN A 153 -8.91 -8.09 -1.31
N GLY A 154 -9.61 -7.34 -0.45
CA GLY A 154 -10.87 -6.68 -0.83
C GLY A 154 -12.11 -7.56 -0.73
N ILE A 155 -12.02 -8.69 -0.03
CA ILE A 155 -13.14 -9.59 0.24
C ILE A 155 -13.56 -9.46 1.70
N GLU A 156 -14.83 -9.18 1.94
CA GLU A 156 -15.43 -9.22 3.28
C GLU A 156 -16.05 -10.59 3.51
N ILE A 157 -15.64 -11.25 4.61
CA ILE A 157 -16.27 -12.51 5.04
C ILE A 157 -17.52 -12.17 5.85
N THR A 158 -18.71 -12.38 5.27
CA THR A 158 -20.00 -11.99 5.85
C THR A 158 -20.79 -13.13 6.44
N ALA A 159 -20.50 -14.39 6.06
CA ALA A 159 -21.22 -15.54 6.53
C ALA A 159 -20.32 -16.76 6.71
N ILE A 160 -20.60 -17.55 7.75
CA ILE A 160 -19.95 -18.83 8.01
C ILE A 160 -21.03 -19.89 8.08
N CYS A 161 -20.83 -20.99 7.36
CA CYS A 161 -21.62 -22.18 7.49
C CYS A 161 -20.75 -23.30 8.10
N THR A 162 -21.24 -23.96 9.13
CA THR A 162 -20.57 -25.09 9.80
C THR A 162 -21.54 -26.20 10.03
N ASN A 163 -21.08 -27.44 9.97
CA ASN A 163 -21.88 -28.64 10.28
C ASN A 163 -22.17 -28.81 11.79
N LYS A 164 -21.49 -28.03 12.64
CA LYS A 164 -21.71 -28.05 14.09
C LYS A 164 -22.89 -27.17 14.44
N THR A 165 -23.77 -27.66 15.31
CA THR A 165 -24.86 -26.89 15.89
C THR A 165 -24.26 -25.77 16.73
N ILE A 166 -24.47 -24.54 16.31
CA ILE A 166 -23.99 -23.36 17.05
C ILE A 166 -25.06 -23.04 18.10
N GLU A 167 -24.74 -23.25 19.36
CA GLU A 167 -25.67 -22.99 20.49
C GLU A 167 -25.97 -21.48 20.65
N ASN A 168 -25.20 -20.59 20.03
CA ASN A 168 -25.35 -19.14 20.17
C ASN A 168 -25.21 -18.41 18.82
N LYS A 169 -26.24 -18.41 18.00
CA LYS A 169 -26.30 -17.69 16.72
C LYS A 169 -26.08 -16.16 16.85
N LYS A 170 -26.41 -15.57 18.01
CA LYS A 170 -26.26 -14.12 18.24
C LYS A 170 -24.82 -13.67 18.26
N SER A 171 -23.88 -14.42 18.80
CA SER A 171 -22.48 -14.03 18.93
C SER A 171 -21.74 -13.97 17.58
N LEU A 172 -22.26 -14.66 16.56
CA LEU A 172 -21.68 -14.65 15.20
C LEU A 172 -22.18 -13.47 14.35
N ILE A 173 -23.38 -12.98 14.60
CA ILE A 173 -24.01 -11.89 13.85
C ILE A 173 -23.63 -10.53 14.45
N GLU A 174 -23.53 -10.41 15.78
CA GLU A 174 -23.18 -9.17 16.48
C GLU A 174 -21.68 -8.85 16.43
N SER A 175 -20.84 -9.74 15.92
CA SER A 175 -19.41 -9.57 15.72
C SER A 175 -19.06 -9.30 14.25
N GLY A 176 -20.05 -9.08 13.39
CA GLY A 176 -19.94 -8.64 12.01
C GLY A 176 -19.76 -7.12 11.87
#